data_344f674e754618a0c9f22aa6c20f6ba7
#
_entry.id   344f674e754618a0c9f22aa6c20f6ba7
#
_cell.length_a   1.000
_cell.length_b   1.000
_cell.length_c   1.000
_cell.angle_alpha   90.00
_cell.angle_beta   90.00
_cell.angle_gamma   90.00
#
_symmetry.space_group_name_H-M   'P 1'
#
loop_
_entity.id
_entity.type
_entity.pdbx_description
1 polymer ?
#
loop_
_entity_poly.entity_id
_entity_poly.type
_entity_poly.pdbx_seq_one_letter_code
_entity_poly.pdbx_strand_id
1 'polypeptide(L)'
;QAIESSATAIRILLVNKQFVIQHRIDAQWQDHDVISKQHFDKLRFAILMMGRQDIACPQEQFAIPFTHGETRENLKVTLEDHPKKPAITIEFNRS
;
A
#
# COMPACT_ATOMS: atom_id res chain seq x y z
N GLN A 1 3.67 4.80 -14.09
CA GLN A 1 2.95 3.90 -13.20
C GLN A 1 3.91 2.93 -12.53
N ALA A 2 3.60 2.56 -11.30
CA ALA A 2 4.51 1.76 -10.49
C ALA A 2 4.88 0.41 -11.13
N ILE A 3 3.90 -0.27 -11.73
CA ILE A 3 4.15 -1.58 -12.34
C ILE A 3 5.02 -1.47 -13.58
N GLU A 4 4.78 -0.46 -14.39
CA GLU A 4 5.53 -0.25 -15.62
C GLU A 4 6.96 0.23 -15.36
N SER A 5 7.18 0.92 -14.25
CA SER A 5 8.51 1.41 -13.89
C SER A 5 9.31 0.41 -13.06
N SER A 6 8.90 -0.87 -13.07
CA SER A 6 9.59 -1.96 -12.36
C SER A 6 9.59 -1.81 -10.84
N ALA A 7 8.64 -1.07 -10.29
CA ALA A 7 8.47 -0.97 -8.86
C ALA A 7 8.03 -2.33 -8.29
N THR A 8 8.60 -2.73 -7.16
CA THR A 8 8.26 -3.99 -6.50
C THR A 8 7.33 -3.81 -5.30
N ALA A 9 7.19 -2.57 -4.85
CA ALA A 9 6.30 -2.27 -3.73
C ALA A 9 5.95 -0.79 -3.72
N ILE A 10 4.86 -0.49 -3.04
CA ILE A 10 4.42 0.89 -2.77
C ILE A 10 4.23 1.01 -1.27
N ARG A 11 4.67 2.11 -0.71
CA ARG A 11 4.50 2.40 0.70
C ARG A 11 3.93 3.79 0.88
N ILE A 12 2.96 3.93 1.77
CA ILE A 12 2.42 5.22 2.17
C ILE A 12 2.68 5.38 3.66
N LEU A 13 3.40 6.41 4.04
CA LEU A 13 3.78 6.60 5.44
C LEU A 13 3.74 8.08 5.82
N LEU A 14 3.63 8.32 7.10
CA LEU A 14 3.61 9.70 7.64
C LEU A 14 5.05 10.15 7.93
N VAL A 15 5.47 11.21 7.26
CA VAL A 15 6.80 11.80 7.42
C VAL A 15 6.61 13.31 7.62
N ASN A 16 7.09 13.84 8.74
CA ASN A 16 7.02 15.28 9.03
C ASN A 16 5.60 15.85 8.83
N LYS A 17 4.60 15.15 9.37
CA LYS A 17 3.19 15.53 9.30
C LYS A 17 2.58 15.47 7.91
N GLN A 18 3.26 14.83 6.97
CA GLN A 18 2.76 14.63 5.61
C GLN A 18 2.74 13.15 5.25
N PHE A 19 1.72 12.73 4.51
CA PHE A 19 1.65 11.37 4.01
C PHE A 19 2.37 11.31 2.67
N VAL A 20 3.43 10.52 2.62
CA VAL A 20 4.29 10.39 1.45
C VAL A 20 4.07 9.02 0.82
N ILE A 21 3.90 9.01 -0.50
CA ILE A 21 3.85 7.77 -1.27
C ILE A 21 5.25 7.50 -1.80
N GLN A 22 5.77 6.31 -1.49
CA GLN A 22 7.07 5.88 -1.95
C GLN A 22 6.95 4.62 -2.80
N HIS A 23 7.78 4.53 -3.82
CA HIS A 23 7.91 3.32 -4.63
C HIS A 23 9.25 2.67 -4.35
N ARG A 24 9.28 1.32 -4.27
CA ARG A 24 10.53 0.58 -4.15
C ARG A 24 10.98 0.17 -5.54
N ILE A 25 12.07 0.76 -5.99
CA ILE A 25 12.66 0.50 -7.31
C ILE A 25 14.12 0.11 -7.07
N ASP A 26 14.53 -1.03 -7.60
CA ASP A 26 15.89 -1.56 -7.42
C ASP A 26 16.29 -1.66 -5.95
N ALA A 27 15.35 -2.16 -5.12
CA ALA A 27 15.53 -2.35 -3.69
C ALA A 27 15.68 -1.05 -2.89
N GLN A 28 15.38 0.10 -3.49
CA GLN A 28 15.44 1.39 -2.80
C GLN A 28 14.09 2.07 -2.81
N TRP A 29 13.73 2.67 -1.67
CA TRP A 29 12.51 3.46 -1.56
C TRP A 29 12.75 4.87 -2.09
N GLN A 30 11.89 5.30 -3.02
CA GLN A 30 11.97 6.61 -3.62
C GLN A 30 10.65 7.35 -3.41
N ASP A 31 10.73 8.61 -3.02
CA ASP A 31 9.55 9.45 -2.87
C ASP A 31 8.92 9.67 -4.23
N HIS A 32 7.60 9.52 -4.30
CA HIS A 32 6.85 9.68 -5.54
C HIS A 32 5.86 10.83 -5.44
N ASP A 33 5.12 10.93 -4.34
CA ASP A 33 4.06 11.92 -4.21
C ASP A 33 3.74 12.15 -2.74
N VAL A 34 2.99 13.20 -2.49
CA VAL A 34 2.48 13.55 -1.16
C VAL A 34 0.98 13.67 -1.24
N ILE A 35 0.27 13.09 -0.27
CA ILE A 35 -1.19 13.13 -0.24
C ILE A 35 -1.67 13.69 1.09
N SER A 36 -2.93 14.16 1.12
CA SER A 36 -3.55 14.65 2.34
C SER A 36 -3.93 13.49 3.26
N LYS A 37 -4.14 13.79 4.54
CA LYS A 37 -4.65 12.80 5.48
C LYS A 37 -6.00 12.26 5.02
N GLN A 38 -6.86 13.11 4.50
CA GLN A 38 -8.17 12.69 4.01
C GLN A 38 -8.05 11.70 2.87
N HIS A 39 -7.12 11.93 1.96
CA HIS A 39 -6.86 11.01 0.86
C HIS A 39 -6.27 9.69 1.37
N PHE A 40 -5.36 9.77 2.34
CA PHE A 40 -4.81 8.58 2.97
C PHE A 40 -5.91 7.72 3.59
N ASP A 41 -6.84 8.35 4.33
CA ASP A 41 -7.93 7.62 4.98
C ASP A 41 -8.83 6.92 3.95
N LYS A 42 -9.09 7.58 2.82
CA LYS A 42 -9.88 6.99 1.74
C LYS A 42 -9.16 5.80 1.10
N LEU A 43 -7.87 5.92 0.86
CA LEU A 43 -7.07 4.83 0.30
C LEU A 43 -7.03 3.64 1.26
N ARG A 44 -6.85 3.91 2.55
CA ARG A 44 -6.84 2.86 3.56
C ARG A 44 -8.17 2.11 3.58
N PHE A 45 -9.27 2.86 3.56
CA PHE A 45 -10.60 2.25 3.54
C PHE A 45 -10.78 1.36 2.30
N ALA A 46 -10.41 1.87 1.12
CA ALA A 46 -10.53 1.11 -0.12
C ALA A 46 -9.69 -0.17 -0.09
N ILE A 47 -8.47 -0.08 0.44
CA ILE A 47 -7.58 -1.24 0.56
C ILE A 47 -8.18 -2.29 1.48
N LEU A 48 -8.73 -1.86 2.62
CA LEU A 48 -9.39 -2.79 3.55
C LEU A 48 -10.59 -3.47 2.90
N MET A 49 -11.38 -2.73 2.14
CA MET A 49 -12.53 -3.30 1.44
C MET A 49 -12.10 -4.30 0.37
N MET A 50 -11.05 -3.99 -0.39
CA MET A 50 -10.53 -4.92 -1.39
C MET A 50 -9.98 -6.20 -0.76
N GLY A 51 -9.42 -6.10 0.42
CA GLY A 51 -8.92 -7.25 1.18
C GLY A 51 -9.98 -7.94 2.02
N ARG A 52 -11.23 -7.48 1.95
CA ARG A 52 -12.36 -8.00 2.73
C ARG A 52 -12.06 -8.01 4.23
N GLN A 53 -11.41 -6.97 4.70
CA GLN A 53 -11.05 -6.85 6.11
C GLN A 53 -12.17 -6.21 6.91
N ASP A 54 -12.24 -6.57 8.19
CA ASP A 54 -13.11 -5.87 9.14
C ASP A 54 -12.50 -4.51 9.44
N ILE A 55 -13.22 -3.45 9.11
CA ILE A 55 -12.72 -2.08 9.28
C ILE A 55 -12.42 -1.76 10.74
N ALA A 56 -13.19 -2.31 11.66
CA ALA A 56 -12.99 -2.06 13.08
C ALA A 56 -11.77 -2.80 13.64
N CYS A 57 -11.40 -3.93 13.04
CA CYS A 57 -10.29 -4.75 13.53
C CYS A 57 -9.60 -5.47 12.37
N PRO A 58 -8.91 -4.75 11.48
CA PRO A 58 -8.24 -5.39 10.35
C PRO A 58 -7.01 -6.17 10.80
N GLN A 59 -6.65 -7.16 10.01
CA GLN A 59 -5.40 -7.89 10.21
C GLN A 59 -4.23 -7.02 9.81
N GLU A 60 -3.09 -7.22 10.45
CA GLU A 60 -1.88 -6.47 10.12
C GLU A 60 -1.35 -6.82 8.72
N GLN A 61 -1.55 -8.06 8.30
CA GLN A 61 -1.12 -8.50 6.98
C GLN A 61 -2.25 -9.27 6.32
N PHE A 62 -2.47 -8.98 5.04
CA PHE A 62 -3.47 -9.71 4.26
C PHE A 62 -3.10 -9.59 2.78
N ALA A 63 -3.76 -10.41 1.96
CA ALA A 63 -3.54 -10.41 0.52
C ALA A 63 -4.76 -9.89 -0.20
N ILE A 64 -4.52 -9.15 -1.28
CA ILE A 64 -5.58 -8.72 -2.19
C ILE A 64 -5.34 -9.46 -3.49
N PRO A 65 -6.28 -10.33 -3.92
CA PRO A 65 -6.15 -10.99 -5.22
C PRO A 65 -6.30 -9.95 -6.34
N PHE A 66 -5.42 -10.04 -7.31
CA PHE A 66 -5.37 -9.09 -8.40
C PHE A 66 -5.20 -9.85 -9.71
N THR A 67 -6.03 -9.54 -10.68
CA THR A 67 -5.96 -10.16 -12.00
C THR A 67 -5.55 -9.12 -13.02
N HIS A 68 -4.47 -9.40 -13.75
CA HIS A 68 -3.99 -8.55 -14.82
C HIS A 68 -3.90 -9.40 -16.08
N GLY A 69 -4.84 -9.19 -17.01
CA GLY A 69 -4.96 -10.05 -18.18
C GLY A 69 -5.30 -11.48 -17.77
N GLU A 70 -4.49 -12.44 -18.16
CA GLU A 70 -4.67 -13.84 -17.77
C GLU A 70 -3.87 -14.22 -16.52
N THR A 71 -3.09 -13.30 -16.01
CA THR A 71 -2.21 -13.56 -14.87
C THR A 71 -2.92 -13.21 -13.57
N ARG A 72 -2.85 -14.14 -12.61
CA ARG A 72 -3.34 -13.87 -11.25
C ARG A 72 -2.16 -13.57 -10.35
N GLU A 73 -2.26 -12.47 -9.64
CA GLU A 73 -1.24 -12.05 -8.69
C GLU A 73 -1.90 -11.74 -7.35
N ASN A 74 -1.13 -11.83 -6.29
CA ASN A 74 -1.58 -11.38 -4.98
C ASN A 74 -0.76 -10.18 -4.57
N LEU A 75 -1.46 -9.15 -4.09
CA LEU A 75 -0.80 -8.01 -3.48
C LEU A 75 -0.73 -8.28 -1.98
N LYS A 76 0.46 -8.26 -1.43
CA LYS A 76 0.65 -8.43 0.01
C LYS A 76 0.57 -7.06 0.67
N VAL A 77 -0.42 -6.89 1.55
CA VAL A 77 -0.63 -5.62 2.25
C VAL A 77 -0.17 -5.78 3.70
N THR A 78 0.61 -4.83 4.16
CA THR A 78 1.00 -4.72 5.56
C THR A 78 0.50 -3.39 6.10
N LEU A 79 -0.29 -3.44 7.16
CA LEU A 79 -0.81 -2.25 7.82
C LEU A 79 -0.03 -2.00 9.10
N GLU A 80 0.38 -0.77 9.28
CA GLU A 80 0.95 -0.32 10.54
C GLU A 80 0.05 0.80 11.05
N ASP A 81 -0.84 0.45 11.98
CA ASP A 81 -1.82 1.38 12.53
C ASP A 81 -1.30 2.09 13.78
N HIS A 82 -0.01 2.35 13.82
CA HIS A 82 0.57 3.09 14.94
C HIS A 82 0.03 4.53 14.94
N PRO A 83 -0.50 5.03 16.07
CA PRO A 83 -1.13 6.36 16.09
C PRO A 83 -0.23 7.49 15.62
N LYS A 84 1.08 7.38 15.87
CA LYS A 84 2.03 8.42 15.50
C LYS A 84 2.72 8.18 14.17
N LYS A 85 2.69 6.93 13.66
CA LYS A 85 3.38 6.56 12.43
C LYS A 85 2.55 5.55 11.63
N PRO A 86 1.35 5.96 11.20
CA PRO A 86 0.55 5.05 10.37
C PRO A 86 1.25 4.84 9.03
N ALA A 87 1.21 3.60 8.54
CA ALA A 87 1.80 3.27 7.25
C ALA A 87 1.05 2.11 6.60
N ILE A 88 1.06 2.09 5.27
CA ILE A 88 0.52 1.00 4.48
C ILE A 88 1.59 0.61 3.48
N THR A 89 1.95 -0.68 3.46
CA THR A 89 2.91 -1.20 2.48
C THR A 89 2.21 -2.23 1.62
N ILE A 90 2.33 -2.09 0.31
CA ILE A 90 1.77 -3.02 -0.67
C ILE A 90 2.92 -3.59 -1.47
N GLU A 91 3.13 -4.90 -1.38
CA GLU A 91 4.17 -5.59 -2.13
C GLU A 91 3.54 -6.36 -3.28
N PHE A 92 4.15 -6.24 -4.45
CA PHE A 92 3.68 -6.95 -5.64
C PHE A 92 4.35 -8.32 -5.64
N ASN A 93 3.53 -9.34 -5.39
CA ASN A 93 4.03 -10.72 -5.38
C ASN A 93 3.87 -11.30 -6.78
N ARG A 94 4.90 -11.15 -7.58
CA ARG A 94 4.94 -11.72 -8.93
C ARG A 94 5.61 -13.10 -8.88
N SER A 95 4.91 -14.04 -9.41
CA SER A 95 5.46 -15.40 -9.54
C SER A 95 6.16 -15.57 -10.87
#